data_e288fb267a3d26beed06f858cddc976e
#
_entry.id   e288fb267a3d26beed06f858cddc976e
#
_cell.length_a   1.000
_cell.length_b   1.000
_cell.length_c   1.000
_cell.angle_alpha   90.00
_cell.angle_beta   90.00
_cell.angle_gamma   90.00
#
_symmetry.space_group_name_H-M   'P 1'
#
loop_
_entity.id
_entity.type
_entity.pdbx_description
1 polymer ?
#
loop_
_entity_poly.entity_id
_entity_poly.type
_entity_poly.pdbx_seq_one_letter_code
_entity_poly.pdbx_strand_id
1 'polypeptide(L)'
;MKRDEKGFTLGELLIVTAIIGVLVAISIPVFSGQLEKSRKAVDLANVRSAKAAAAAEYMTDGASGTRTYYYDAAAGKVTDLDIARARVEGYGKSHSAFDPVRDGASGIPNTGKASGIVAVTISSDGTQSAEWELKGLVDVTKDNVNDFVHKQEDGTYSLEFRQGSLSYLNLTDGSVLKDVKEKDQVTSIIFGRNNLFQDEGNPLNNGHTNTGVLFGRDAESALKGYTNLEKIDFSGITIGQIDLQTLSSEAGVTKLKEIVLPDQKGLKFNIEGNWYYLDQGKRVELWKNNGNSRVDMDLHPELKGKTIYRE
;
A
#
# COMPACT_ATOMS: atom_id res chain seq x y z
N MET A 1 -48.23 59.01 -15.91
CA MET A 1 -46.95 58.96 -15.21
C MET A 1 -46.01 58.12 -16.03
N LYS A 2 -44.97 58.70 -16.67
CA LYS A 2 -43.88 57.97 -17.30
C LYS A 2 -42.95 57.52 -16.19
N ARG A 3 -42.72 56.21 -16.03
CA ARG A 3 -41.66 55.67 -15.20
C ARG A 3 -40.35 55.91 -15.95
N ASP A 4 -39.46 56.69 -15.33
CA ASP A 4 -38.05 56.77 -15.76
C ASP A 4 -37.40 55.43 -15.46
N GLU A 5 -37.26 54.57 -16.46
CA GLU A 5 -36.46 53.35 -16.38
C GLU A 5 -34.99 53.77 -16.53
N LYS A 6 -34.32 53.93 -15.39
CA LYS A 6 -32.89 54.12 -15.35
C LYS A 6 -32.21 52.77 -15.52
N GLY A 7 -31.69 52.49 -16.71
CA GLY A 7 -30.86 51.35 -16.99
C GLY A 7 -29.44 51.54 -16.43
N PHE A 8 -28.74 50.44 -16.13
CA PHE A 8 -27.34 50.45 -15.72
C PHE A 8 -26.46 50.92 -16.88
N THR A 9 -25.45 51.72 -16.57
CA THR A 9 -24.44 52.10 -17.55
C THR A 9 -23.44 50.94 -17.76
N LEU A 10 -22.86 50.87 -18.93
CA LEU A 10 -21.82 49.84 -19.28
C LEU A 10 -20.64 49.92 -18.33
N GLY A 11 -20.27 51.13 -17.85
CA GLY A 11 -19.20 51.35 -16.88
C GLY A 11 -19.50 50.76 -15.49
N GLU A 12 -20.76 50.94 -15.00
CA GLU A 12 -21.18 50.35 -13.72
C GLU A 12 -21.16 48.84 -13.76
N LEU A 13 -21.59 48.22 -14.88
CA LEU A 13 -21.54 46.78 -15.04
C LEU A 13 -20.10 46.27 -15.07
N LEU A 14 -19.19 47.00 -15.76
CA LEU A 14 -17.80 46.61 -15.90
C LEU A 14 -17.05 46.67 -14.55
N ILE A 15 -17.33 47.69 -13.72
CA ILE A 15 -16.74 47.79 -12.39
C ILE A 15 -17.23 46.67 -11.48
N VAL A 16 -18.52 46.36 -11.49
CA VAL A 16 -19.11 45.30 -10.67
C VAL A 16 -18.54 43.93 -11.06
N THR A 17 -18.45 43.62 -12.36
CA THR A 17 -17.88 42.36 -12.82
C THR A 17 -16.38 42.21 -12.48
N ALA A 18 -15.63 43.34 -12.56
CA ALA A 18 -14.21 43.33 -12.16
C ALA A 18 -14.05 43.06 -10.66
N ILE A 19 -14.88 43.68 -9.79
CA ILE A 19 -14.83 43.43 -8.34
C ILE A 19 -15.22 41.99 -8.02
N ILE A 20 -16.28 41.45 -8.62
CA ILE A 20 -16.69 40.07 -8.45
C ILE A 20 -15.57 39.11 -8.92
N GLY A 21 -14.94 39.38 -10.06
CA GLY A 21 -13.82 38.59 -10.57
C GLY A 21 -12.67 38.51 -9.57
N VAL A 22 -12.26 39.60 -8.97
CA VAL A 22 -11.19 39.61 -7.95
C VAL A 22 -11.62 38.86 -6.69
N LEU A 23 -12.85 39.07 -6.19
CA LEU A 23 -13.34 38.37 -5.01
C LEU A 23 -13.41 36.85 -5.22
N VAL A 24 -13.89 36.39 -6.38
CA VAL A 24 -13.93 34.98 -6.73
C VAL A 24 -12.54 34.39 -6.84
N ALA A 25 -11.60 35.10 -7.50
CA ALA A 25 -10.23 34.64 -7.65
C ALA A 25 -9.51 34.39 -6.31
N ILE A 26 -9.79 35.18 -5.28
CA ILE A 26 -9.23 34.99 -3.94
C ILE A 26 -10.01 33.94 -3.15
N SER A 27 -11.34 33.91 -3.29
CA SER A 27 -12.20 33.04 -2.48
C SER A 27 -12.08 31.57 -2.82
N ILE A 28 -11.91 31.19 -4.10
CA ILE A 28 -11.85 29.79 -4.54
C ILE A 28 -10.68 29.03 -3.86
N PRO A 29 -9.42 29.49 -3.91
CA PRO A 29 -8.32 28.75 -3.29
C PRO A 29 -8.43 28.68 -1.77
N VAL A 30 -8.90 29.74 -1.12
CA VAL A 30 -9.14 29.75 0.33
C VAL A 30 -10.23 28.74 0.74
N PHE A 31 -11.35 28.74 0.02
CA PHE A 31 -12.45 27.81 0.29
C PHE A 31 -12.05 26.36 0.04
N SER A 32 -11.31 26.08 -1.03
CA SER A 32 -10.81 24.73 -1.34
C SER A 32 -9.90 24.22 -0.22
N GLY A 33 -9.02 25.06 0.32
CA GLY A 33 -8.15 24.71 1.45
C GLY A 33 -8.93 24.41 2.74
N GLN A 34 -9.99 25.18 3.03
CA GLN A 34 -10.83 24.94 4.20
C GLN A 34 -11.68 23.67 4.04
N LEU A 35 -12.19 23.42 2.84
CA LEU A 35 -12.94 22.21 2.52
C LEU A 35 -12.06 20.95 2.71
N GLU A 36 -10.80 21.00 2.27
CA GLU A 36 -9.87 19.90 2.44
C GLU A 36 -9.56 19.63 3.93
N LYS A 37 -9.32 20.67 4.72
CA LYS A 37 -9.15 20.53 6.18
C LYS A 37 -10.38 19.88 6.84
N SER A 38 -11.59 20.29 6.42
CA SER A 38 -12.83 19.70 6.91
C SER A 38 -12.95 18.21 6.54
N ARG A 39 -12.65 17.87 5.30
CA ARG A 39 -12.62 16.47 4.83
C ARG A 39 -11.65 15.63 5.65
N LYS A 40 -10.43 16.12 5.83
CA LYS A 40 -9.41 15.43 6.64
C LYS A 40 -9.87 15.24 8.09
N ALA A 41 -10.52 16.23 8.69
CA ALA A 41 -11.04 16.12 10.05
C ALA A 41 -12.12 15.04 10.17
N VAL A 42 -13.03 14.94 9.21
CA VAL A 42 -14.07 13.89 9.16
C VAL A 42 -13.42 12.50 8.99
N ASP A 43 -12.49 12.39 8.05
CA ASP A 43 -11.82 11.12 7.78
C ASP A 43 -10.99 10.66 9.00
N LEU A 44 -10.38 11.58 9.72
CA LEU A 44 -9.67 11.28 10.97
C LEU A 44 -10.62 10.84 12.10
N ALA A 45 -11.83 11.41 12.18
CA ALA A 45 -12.85 10.96 13.13
C ALA A 45 -13.27 9.52 12.83
N ASN A 46 -13.44 9.16 11.55
CA ASN A 46 -13.73 7.78 11.14
C ASN A 46 -12.60 6.80 11.49
N VAL A 47 -11.34 7.20 11.34
CA VAL A 47 -10.20 6.37 11.79
C VAL A 47 -10.24 6.08 13.29
N ARG A 48 -10.57 7.09 14.11
CA ARG A 48 -10.70 6.91 15.55
C ARG A 48 -11.83 5.95 15.91
N SER A 49 -12.98 6.12 15.25
CA SER A 49 -14.13 5.21 15.42
C SER A 49 -13.79 3.79 14.99
N ALA A 50 -13.08 3.65 13.86
CA ALA A 50 -12.63 2.36 13.36
C ALA A 50 -11.71 1.64 14.37
N LYS A 51 -10.74 2.34 14.94
CA LYS A 51 -9.85 1.78 15.97
C LYS A 51 -10.60 1.31 17.19
N ALA A 52 -11.56 2.12 17.67
CA ALA A 52 -12.37 1.75 18.83
C ALA A 52 -13.26 0.52 18.53
N ALA A 53 -13.91 0.48 17.38
CA ALA A 53 -14.74 -0.65 16.96
C ALA A 53 -13.93 -1.93 16.75
N ALA A 54 -12.78 -1.84 16.10
CA ALA A 54 -11.87 -2.97 15.90
C ALA A 54 -11.34 -3.53 17.23
N ALA A 55 -11.00 -2.65 18.18
CA ALA A 55 -10.57 -3.08 19.52
C ALA A 55 -11.67 -3.82 20.27
N ALA A 56 -12.92 -3.35 20.17
CA ALA A 56 -14.06 -4.03 20.78
C ALA A 56 -14.26 -5.43 20.17
N GLU A 57 -14.18 -5.53 18.84
CA GLU A 57 -14.32 -6.82 18.15
C GLU A 57 -13.18 -7.78 18.50
N TYR A 58 -11.94 -7.29 18.52
CA TYR A 58 -10.77 -8.07 18.91
C TYR A 58 -10.92 -8.70 20.30
N MET A 59 -11.47 -7.94 21.26
CA MET A 59 -11.74 -8.44 22.60
C MET A 59 -12.89 -9.45 22.63
N THR A 60 -13.92 -9.22 21.83
CA THR A 60 -15.11 -10.09 21.74
C THR A 60 -14.80 -11.43 21.08
N ASP A 61 -13.98 -11.41 20.04
CA ASP A 61 -13.52 -12.61 19.34
C ASP A 61 -12.58 -13.49 20.17
N GLY A 62 -12.08 -12.99 21.32
CA GLY A 62 -11.05 -13.66 22.08
C GLY A 62 -9.76 -13.86 21.27
N ALA A 63 -9.51 -12.99 20.32
CA ALA A 63 -8.41 -13.13 19.37
C ALA A 63 -7.06 -13.06 20.08
N SER A 64 -6.16 -13.95 19.69
CA SER A 64 -4.76 -13.92 20.08
C SER A 64 -3.90 -13.79 18.82
N GLY A 65 -2.94 -12.87 18.80
CA GLY A 65 -2.09 -12.61 17.64
C GLY A 65 -2.55 -11.41 16.81
N THR A 66 -1.91 -11.20 15.67
CA THR A 66 -2.21 -10.07 14.80
C THR A 66 -3.48 -10.31 14.00
N ARG A 67 -4.42 -9.35 14.04
CA ARG A 67 -5.69 -9.40 13.33
C ARG A 67 -6.01 -8.09 12.64
N THR A 68 -6.65 -8.17 11.46
CA THR A 68 -7.14 -6.99 10.72
C THR A 68 -8.66 -7.00 10.69
N TYR A 69 -9.26 -5.87 11.05
CA TYR A 69 -10.70 -5.62 11.04
C TYR A 69 -11.01 -4.51 10.03
N TYR A 70 -12.15 -4.61 9.37
CA TYR A 70 -12.59 -3.66 8.36
C TYR A 70 -13.78 -2.88 8.87
N TYR A 71 -13.59 -1.58 9.06
CA TYR A 71 -14.62 -0.67 9.53
C TYR A 71 -15.28 0.03 8.34
N ASP A 72 -16.56 -0.15 8.17
CA ASP A 72 -17.39 0.59 7.23
C ASP A 72 -17.79 1.93 7.84
N ALA A 73 -17.22 3.03 7.33
CA ALA A 73 -17.48 4.36 7.85
C ALA A 73 -18.91 4.84 7.60
N ALA A 74 -19.59 4.31 6.58
CA ALA A 74 -20.99 4.61 6.30
C ALA A 74 -21.94 3.86 7.22
N ALA A 75 -21.62 2.60 7.53
CA ALA A 75 -22.41 1.78 8.44
C ALA A 75 -22.06 2.00 9.92
N GLY A 76 -20.89 2.59 10.20
CA GLY A 76 -20.42 2.85 11.57
C GLY A 76 -20.03 1.57 12.35
N LYS A 77 -19.65 0.51 11.67
CA LYS A 77 -19.36 -0.79 12.29
C LYS A 77 -18.27 -1.58 11.56
N VAL A 78 -17.68 -2.55 12.28
CA VAL A 78 -16.84 -3.58 11.66
C VAL A 78 -17.71 -4.53 10.84
N THR A 79 -17.22 -4.97 9.70
CA THR A 79 -17.92 -5.85 8.76
C THR A 79 -16.91 -6.68 7.98
N ASP A 80 -17.40 -7.72 7.30
CA ASP A 80 -16.58 -8.49 6.39
C ASP A 80 -16.12 -7.63 5.20
N LEU A 81 -14.90 -7.88 4.75
CA LEU A 81 -14.28 -7.09 3.68
C LEU A 81 -15.07 -7.15 2.37
N ASP A 82 -15.63 -8.30 2.02
CA ASP A 82 -16.41 -8.45 0.79
C ASP A 82 -17.72 -7.65 0.84
N ILE A 83 -18.37 -7.63 2.00
CA ILE A 83 -19.57 -6.79 2.23
C ILE A 83 -19.21 -5.32 2.19
N ALA A 84 -18.10 -4.94 2.80
CA ALA A 84 -17.62 -3.57 2.82
C ALA A 84 -17.26 -3.08 1.40
N ARG A 85 -16.58 -3.90 0.61
CA ARG A 85 -16.19 -3.59 -0.79
C ARG A 85 -17.38 -3.38 -1.73
N ALA A 86 -18.50 -4.05 -1.46
CA ALA A 86 -19.73 -3.89 -2.25
C ALA A 86 -20.40 -2.54 -2.03
N ARG A 87 -20.09 -1.84 -0.94
CA ARG A 87 -20.65 -0.53 -0.63
C ARG A 87 -19.78 0.59 -1.20
N VAL A 88 -20.46 1.51 -1.87
CA VAL A 88 -19.85 2.66 -2.51
C VAL A 88 -20.49 3.88 -1.93
N GLU A 89 -19.97 4.46 -0.84
CA GLU A 89 -20.49 5.77 -0.45
C GLU A 89 -19.60 6.61 0.48
N GLY A 90 -19.56 7.85 0.18
CA GLY A 90 -19.63 9.06 1.02
C GLY A 90 -18.40 9.45 1.83
N TYR A 91 -17.61 8.55 2.28
CA TYR A 91 -16.50 8.77 3.22
C TYR A 91 -15.13 8.54 2.57
N GLY A 92 -14.07 9.03 3.22
CA GLY A 92 -12.73 8.97 2.64
C GLY A 92 -12.55 10.02 1.55
N LYS A 93 -12.84 11.29 1.85
CA LYS A 93 -12.85 12.37 0.84
C LYS A 93 -11.65 13.30 0.90
N SER A 94 -10.75 13.13 1.86
CA SER A 94 -9.52 13.91 1.93
C SER A 94 -8.54 13.47 0.85
N HIS A 95 -7.98 14.44 0.13
CA HIS A 95 -6.90 14.23 -0.83
C HIS A 95 -5.50 14.30 -0.19
N SER A 96 -5.43 14.71 1.07
CA SER A 96 -4.18 14.85 1.80
C SER A 96 -3.77 13.51 2.39
N ALA A 97 -2.50 13.16 2.27
CA ALA A 97 -1.95 11.99 2.93
C ALA A 97 -2.08 12.07 4.46
N PHE A 98 -2.31 10.92 5.07
CA PHE A 98 -2.29 10.78 6.52
C PHE A 98 -0.87 10.42 6.97
N ASP A 99 -0.43 11.06 8.02
CA ASP A 99 0.84 10.78 8.69
C ASP A 99 0.62 9.72 9.77
N PRO A 100 1.26 8.54 9.69
CA PRO A 100 1.03 7.46 10.66
C PRO A 100 1.29 7.87 12.10
N VAL A 101 2.26 8.74 12.35
CA VAL A 101 2.64 9.18 13.69
C VAL A 101 1.67 10.23 14.21
N ARG A 102 1.41 11.27 13.41
CA ARG A 102 0.56 12.41 13.81
C ARG A 102 -0.93 12.08 13.77
N ASP A 103 -1.36 11.42 12.69
CA ASP A 103 -2.78 11.20 12.40
C ASP A 103 -3.23 9.80 12.89
N GLY A 104 -2.29 8.92 13.20
CA GLY A 104 -2.53 7.54 13.64
C GLY A 104 -3.14 6.65 12.55
N ALA A 105 -3.00 7.04 11.29
CA ALA A 105 -3.43 6.31 10.10
C ALA A 105 -2.51 6.63 8.93
N SER A 106 -2.46 5.75 7.94
CA SER A 106 -1.71 5.94 6.69
C SER A 106 -2.61 6.00 5.47
N GLY A 107 -2.03 6.34 4.35
CA GLY A 107 -2.69 6.39 3.05
C GLY A 107 -3.35 7.73 2.73
N ILE A 108 -3.91 7.81 1.53
CA ILE A 108 -4.68 8.95 1.03
C ILE A 108 -6.14 8.50 0.89
N PRO A 109 -7.08 9.00 1.70
CA PRO A 109 -8.47 8.53 1.67
C PRO A 109 -9.14 8.70 0.31
N ASN A 110 -8.91 9.83 -0.35
CA ASN A 110 -9.51 10.10 -1.65
C ASN A 110 -8.49 10.03 -2.79
N THR A 111 -8.24 8.85 -3.27
CA THR A 111 -7.54 8.62 -4.55
C THR A 111 -8.52 8.61 -5.74
N GLY A 112 -9.75 9.12 -5.56
CA GLY A 112 -10.84 8.99 -6.52
C GLY A 112 -11.58 7.64 -6.47
N LYS A 113 -11.11 6.72 -5.66
CA LYS A 113 -11.61 5.34 -5.53
C LYS A 113 -11.78 4.90 -4.07
N ALA A 114 -11.82 5.84 -3.12
CA ALA A 114 -11.98 5.50 -1.70
C ALA A 114 -13.26 4.71 -1.44
N SER A 115 -13.14 3.62 -0.70
CA SER A 115 -14.26 2.72 -0.40
C SER A 115 -15.10 3.14 0.80
N GLY A 116 -14.64 4.13 1.58
CA GLY A 116 -15.23 4.45 2.87
C GLY A 116 -14.94 3.40 3.95
N ILE A 117 -13.97 2.53 3.73
CA ILE A 117 -13.56 1.48 4.64
C ILE A 117 -12.21 1.85 5.26
N VAL A 118 -12.11 1.67 6.57
CA VAL A 118 -10.83 1.76 7.30
C VAL A 118 -10.45 0.36 7.75
N ALA A 119 -9.31 -0.10 7.31
CA ALA A 119 -8.71 -1.32 7.81
C ALA A 119 -7.90 -1.02 9.06
N VAL A 120 -8.16 -1.72 10.13
CA VAL A 120 -7.44 -1.61 11.40
C VAL A 120 -6.76 -2.93 11.69
N THR A 121 -5.44 -2.91 11.76
CA THR A 121 -4.64 -4.06 12.18
C THR A 121 -4.26 -3.90 13.63
N ILE A 122 -4.58 -4.91 14.45
CA ILE A 122 -4.21 -4.99 15.85
C ILE A 122 -3.17 -6.10 15.99
N SER A 123 -2.00 -5.74 16.47
CA SER A 123 -0.91 -6.67 16.72
C SER A 123 -1.07 -7.37 18.06
N SER A 124 -0.32 -8.47 18.28
CA SER A 124 -0.36 -9.25 19.53
C SER A 124 0.05 -8.47 20.77
N ASP A 125 0.78 -7.36 20.62
CA ASP A 125 1.17 -6.44 21.70
C ASP A 125 0.13 -5.35 21.97
N GLY A 126 -1.00 -5.36 21.25
CA GLY A 126 -2.06 -4.36 21.35
C GLY A 126 -1.83 -3.09 20.50
N THR A 127 -0.72 -3.00 19.78
CA THR A 127 -0.47 -1.87 18.87
C THR A 127 -1.51 -1.86 17.75
N GLN A 128 -2.02 -0.67 17.40
CA GLN A 128 -3.02 -0.50 16.36
C GLN A 128 -2.48 0.36 15.22
N SER A 129 -2.53 -0.17 14.02
CA SER A 129 -2.38 0.62 12.78
C SER A 129 -3.72 0.74 12.05
N ALA A 130 -3.91 1.83 11.33
CA ALA A 130 -5.11 2.04 10.53
C ALA A 130 -4.74 2.54 9.14
N GLU A 131 -5.45 2.05 8.13
CA GLU A 131 -5.26 2.45 6.74
C GLU A 131 -6.62 2.53 6.02
N TRP A 132 -6.80 3.56 5.18
CA TRP A 132 -7.97 3.66 4.32
C TRP A 132 -7.87 2.65 3.17
N GLU A 133 -8.92 1.83 3.04
CA GLU A 133 -9.04 0.92 1.90
C GLU A 133 -9.50 1.65 0.66
N LEU A 134 -8.91 1.31 -0.47
CA LEU A 134 -9.44 1.76 -1.75
C LEU A 134 -10.70 1.00 -2.14
N LYS A 135 -11.56 1.69 -2.84
CA LYS A 135 -12.71 1.08 -3.49
C LYS A 135 -12.26 0.19 -4.64
N GLY A 136 -12.48 -1.10 -4.43
CA GLY A 136 -12.08 -2.11 -5.40
C GLY A 136 -10.57 -2.22 -5.49
N LEU A 137 -10.08 -3.42 -5.39
CA LEU A 137 -8.72 -3.72 -5.78
C LEU A 137 -8.60 -3.37 -7.26
N VAL A 138 -7.64 -2.53 -7.58
CA VAL A 138 -7.29 -2.27 -8.97
C VAL A 138 -6.37 -3.41 -9.37
N ASP A 139 -6.80 -4.26 -10.29
CA ASP A 139 -5.88 -5.22 -10.88
C ASP A 139 -4.72 -4.46 -11.50
N VAL A 140 -3.52 -4.77 -11.05
CA VAL A 140 -2.31 -4.15 -11.56
C VAL A 140 -2.02 -4.76 -12.93
N THR A 141 -2.00 -3.91 -13.92
CA THR A 141 -1.77 -4.27 -15.33
C THR A 141 -0.59 -3.47 -15.87
N LYS A 142 -0.13 -3.80 -17.05
CA LYS A 142 0.90 -3.03 -17.76
C LYS A 142 0.50 -1.58 -18.00
N ASP A 143 -0.81 -1.33 -18.19
CA ASP A 143 -1.31 0.00 -18.51
C ASP A 143 -1.36 0.93 -17.31
N ASN A 144 -1.50 0.38 -16.09
CA ASN A 144 -1.69 1.17 -14.86
C ASN A 144 -0.58 1.00 -13.82
N VAL A 145 0.44 0.18 -14.05
CA VAL A 145 1.51 -0.07 -13.05
C VAL A 145 2.22 1.20 -12.64
N ASN A 146 2.30 2.18 -13.53
CA ASN A 146 2.94 3.47 -13.22
C ASN A 146 2.10 4.35 -12.28
N ASP A 147 0.82 4.06 -12.07
CA ASP A 147 -0.03 4.74 -11.08
C ASP A 147 0.35 4.35 -9.63
N PHE A 148 1.12 3.28 -9.49
CA PHE A 148 1.64 2.79 -8.20
C PHE A 148 3.07 3.29 -7.90
N VAL A 149 3.65 4.11 -8.77
CA VAL A 149 4.97 4.73 -8.58
C VAL A 149 4.79 6.07 -7.85
N HIS A 150 5.38 6.20 -6.68
CA HIS A 150 5.27 7.38 -5.84
C HIS A 150 6.64 8.03 -5.64
N LYS A 151 6.72 9.32 -5.99
CA LYS A 151 7.93 10.12 -5.74
C LYS A 151 8.00 10.48 -4.25
N GLN A 152 9.15 10.21 -3.64
CA GLN A 152 9.45 10.54 -2.25
C GLN A 152 9.98 11.96 -2.10
N GLU A 153 10.01 12.48 -0.87
CA GLU A 153 10.51 13.83 -0.59
C GLU A 153 12.00 14.02 -0.93
N ASP A 154 12.79 12.95 -0.81
CA ASP A 154 14.21 12.91 -1.14
C ASP A 154 14.49 12.81 -2.66
N GLY A 155 13.44 12.76 -3.48
CA GLY A 155 13.52 12.66 -4.93
C GLY A 155 13.63 11.24 -5.46
N THR A 156 13.74 10.23 -4.62
CA THR A 156 13.66 8.80 -4.99
C THR A 156 12.24 8.38 -5.29
N TYR A 157 12.04 7.14 -5.74
CA TYR A 157 10.71 6.60 -6.01
C TYR A 157 10.49 5.31 -5.24
N SER A 158 9.26 5.13 -4.74
CA SER A 158 8.75 3.86 -4.27
C SER A 158 7.70 3.30 -5.23
N LEU A 159 7.64 1.98 -5.36
CA LEU A 159 6.59 1.27 -6.07
C LEU A 159 5.71 0.56 -5.04
N GLU A 160 4.48 1.06 -4.86
CA GLU A 160 3.63 0.67 -3.74
C GLU A 160 2.36 -0.03 -4.21
N PHE A 161 2.30 -1.35 -4.04
CA PHE A 161 1.15 -2.17 -4.39
C PHE A 161 0.17 -2.40 -3.22
N ARG A 162 0.22 -1.58 -2.17
CA ARG A 162 -0.64 -1.74 -1.00
C ARG A 162 -2.13 -1.82 -1.33
N GLN A 163 -2.51 -1.20 -2.43
CA GLN A 163 -3.89 -1.06 -2.89
C GLN A 163 -4.12 -1.64 -4.29
N GLY A 164 -3.12 -2.29 -4.84
CA GLY A 164 -3.19 -3.03 -6.09
C GLY A 164 -3.47 -4.51 -5.84
N SER A 165 -4.26 -5.13 -6.69
CA SER A 165 -4.36 -6.58 -6.75
C SER A 165 -3.27 -7.10 -7.67
N LEU A 166 -2.35 -7.87 -7.11
CA LEU A 166 -1.31 -8.57 -7.83
C LEU A 166 -1.50 -10.07 -7.63
N SER A 167 -1.52 -10.80 -8.72
CA SER A 167 -1.38 -12.25 -8.69
C SER A 167 0.05 -12.67 -9.03
N TYR A 168 0.37 -13.90 -8.79
CA TYR A 168 1.61 -14.52 -9.21
C TYR A 168 1.91 -14.27 -10.70
N LEU A 169 0.92 -14.41 -11.58
CA LEU A 169 1.06 -14.21 -13.02
C LEU A 169 1.49 -12.79 -13.39
N ASN A 170 1.05 -11.77 -12.62
CA ASN A 170 1.45 -10.38 -12.86
C ASN A 170 2.95 -10.14 -12.65
N LEU A 171 3.65 -11.01 -11.92
CA LEU A 171 5.06 -10.86 -11.58
C LEU A 171 5.98 -11.80 -12.35
N THR A 172 5.44 -12.79 -13.06
CA THR A 172 6.23 -13.78 -13.81
C THR A 172 6.09 -13.62 -15.33
N ASP A 173 5.10 -14.20 -15.95
CA ASP A 173 5.04 -14.39 -17.41
C ASP A 173 4.79 -13.12 -18.22
N GLY A 174 4.28 -12.10 -17.63
CA GLY A 174 4.05 -10.82 -18.29
C GLY A 174 4.31 -9.69 -17.31
N SER A 175 5.38 -9.82 -16.54
CA SER A 175 5.62 -9.00 -15.37
C SER A 175 5.36 -7.52 -15.60
N VAL A 176 4.37 -7.01 -14.87
CA VAL A 176 4.04 -5.58 -14.85
C VAL A 176 5.22 -4.71 -14.38
N LEU A 177 6.16 -5.29 -13.62
CA LEU A 177 7.36 -4.58 -13.16
C LEU A 177 8.28 -4.16 -14.31
N LYS A 178 8.22 -4.87 -15.43
CA LYS A 178 9.01 -4.52 -16.63
C LYS A 178 8.53 -3.23 -17.29
N ASP A 179 7.29 -2.84 -17.06
CA ASP A 179 6.63 -1.68 -17.68
C ASP A 179 6.67 -0.42 -16.78
N VAL A 180 7.32 -0.49 -15.63
CA VAL A 180 7.59 0.68 -14.79
C VAL A 180 8.61 1.57 -15.50
N LYS A 181 8.29 2.86 -15.68
CA LYS A 181 9.10 3.81 -16.45
C LYS A 181 10.37 4.23 -15.70
N GLU A 182 10.23 4.57 -14.43
CA GLU A 182 11.32 5.08 -13.59
C GLU A 182 11.99 3.97 -12.75
N LYS A 183 12.00 2.73 -13.22
CA LYS A 183 12.51 1.57 -12.46
C LYS A 183 13.95 1.68 -11.99
N ASP A 184 14.78 2.41 -12.73
CA ASP A 184 16.16 2.71 -12.34
C ASP A 184 16.27 3.73 -11.18
N GLN A 185 15.18 4.45 -10.87
CA GLN A 185 15.10 5.40 -9.76
C GLN A 185 14.32 4.83 -8.56
N VAL A 186 13.68 3.66 -8.73
CA VAL A 186 12.94 3.01 -7.64
C VAL A 186 13.91 2.45 -6.62
N THR A 187 13.76 2.90 -5.38
CA THR A 187 14.57 2.45 -4.24
C THR A 187 13.84 1.43 -3.36
N SER A 188 12.52 1.39 -3.43
CA SER A 188 11.74 0.41 -2.66
C SER A 188 10.54 -0.12 -3.41
N ILE A 189 10.24 -1.42 -3.21
CA ILE A 189 9.00 -2.07 -3.65
C ILE A 189 8.24 -2.52 -2.42
N ILE A 190 6.97 -2.11 -2.30
CA ILE A 190 6.14 -2.39 -1.14
C ILE A 190 4.90 -3.14 -1.59
N PHE A 191 4.73 -4.34 -1.08
CA PHE A 191 3.57 -5.18 -1.35
C PHE A 191 2.49 -4.97 -0.28
N GLY A 192 1.24 -5.04 -0.70
CA GLY A 192 0.07 -4.95 0.19
C GLY A 192 -0.60 -6.30 0.39
N ARG A 193 -1.51 -6.39 1.33
CA ARG A 193 -2.24 -7.62 1.69
C ARG A 193 -3.14 -8.18 0.58
N ASN A 194 -3.42 -7.39 -0.45
CA ASN A 194 -4.18 -7.81 -1.62
C ASN A 194 -3.28 -8.38 -2.72
N ASN A 195 -2.00 -8.52 -2.45
CA ASN A 195 -1.09 -9.16 -3.35
C ASN A 195 -1.08 -10.65 -2.99
N LEU A 196 -1.88 -11.41 -3.73
CA LEU A 196 -2.01 -12.85 -3.56
C LEU A 196 -0.94 -13.53 -4.40
N PHE A 197 0.00 -14.12 -3.73
CA PHE A 197 1.05 -14.92 -4.37
C PHE A 197 0.77 -16.42 -4.21
N GLN A 198 -0.48 -16.77 -3.98
CA GLN A 198 -0.91 -18.15 -3.87
C GLN A 198 -1.26 -18.68 -5.26
N ASP A 199 -0.70 -19.83 -5.56
CA ASP A 199 -0.97 -20.56 -6.80
C ASP A 199 -2.15 -21.53 -6.60
N GLU A 200 -3.32 -20.99 -6.28
CA GLU A 200 -4.55 -21.76 -6.29
C GLU A 200 -4.98 -21.95 -7.75
N GLY A 201 -4.54 -23.04 -8.35
CA GLY A 201 -5.06 -23.49 -9.64
C GLY A 201 -4.09 -23.37 -10.82
N ASN A 202 -2.79 -23.24 -10.60
CA ASN A 202 -1.84 -23.43 -11.68
C ASN A 202 -1.78 -24.93 -12.07
N PRO A 203 -2.29 -25.31 -13.26
CA PRO A 203 -2.28 -26.70 -13.71
C PRO A 203 -0.86 -27.26 -13.95
N LEU A 204 0.17 -26.43 -13.88
CA LEU A 204 1.57 -26.85 -13.98
C LEU A 204 2.12 -27.41 -12.66
N ASN A 205 1.41 -27.21 -11.56
CA ASN A 205 1.78 -27.72 -10.24
C ASN A 205 1.21 -29.11 -9.96
N ASN A 206 1.54 -30.10 -10.70
CA ASN A 206 1.26 -31.53 -10.48
C ASN A 206 1.37 -32.01 -9.00
N GLY A 207 0.65 -31.36 -8.09
CA GLY A 207 0.66 -31.67 -6.66
C GLY A 207 1.92 -31.23 -5.92
N HIS A 208 2.83 -30.49 -6.55
CA HIS A 208 3.95 -29.85 -5.89
C HIS A 208 3.56 -28.43 -5.48
N THR A 209 3.65 -28.14 -4.21
CA THR A 209 3.48 -26.80 -3.61
C THR A 209 4.59 -25.82 -3.99
N ASN A 210 5.30 -26.08 -5.06
CA ASN A 210 6.34 -25.22 -5.59
C ASN A 210 5.69 -24.15 -6.45
N THR A 211 5.31 -23.15 -5.82
CA THR A 211 5.02 -21.86 -6.35
C THR A 211 6.22 -21.40 -7.15
N GLY A 212 5.97 -20.98 -8.33
CA GLY A 212 7.03 -20.62 -9.27
C GLY A 212 7.92 -19.48 -8.79
N VAL A 213 8.87 -19.14 -9.64
CA VAL A 213 9.84 -18.08 -9.41
C VAL A 213 9.16 -16.73 -9.45
N LEU A 214 8.89 -16.14 -8.31
CA LEU A 214 8.48 -14.75 -8.24
C LEU A 214 9.63 -13.90 -8.78
N PHE A 215 9.32 -12.94 -9.64
CA PHE A 215 10.29 -12.08 -10.33
C PHE A 215 11.11 -12.72 -11.47
N GLY A 216 11.00 -14.01 -11.73
CA GLY A 216 11.77 -14.67 -12.80
C GLY A 216 13.25 -14.89 -12.45
N ARG A 217 14.00 -15.40 -13.39
CA ARG A 217 15.43 -15.71 -13.22
C ARG A 217 16.30 -14.89 -14.17
N ASP A 218 17.50 -14.56 -13.72
CA ASP A 218 18.58 -13.99 -14.55
C ASP A 218 18.13 -12.82 -15.44
N ALA A 219 18.43 -12.90 -16.72
CA ALA A 219 18.10 -11.87 -17.70
C ALA A 219 16.59 -11.67 -17.92
N GLU A 220 15.77 -12.66 -17.58
CA GLU A 220 14.29 -12.60 -17.68
C GLU A 220 13.64 -12.06 -16.40
N SER A 221 14.43 -11.74 -15.38
CA SER A 221 13.91 -11.23 -14.12
C SER A 221 13.05 -9.97 -14.32
N ALA A 222 11.91 -9.95 -13.64
CA ALA A 222 11.06 -8.78 -13.55
C ALA A 222 11.76 -7.57 -12.89
N LEU A 223 12.76 -7.83 -12.07
CA LEU A 223 13.56 -6.81 -11.39
C LEU A 223 14.71 -6.27 -12.24
N LYS A 224 14.85 -6.72 -13.48
CA LYS A 224 15.87 -6.19 -14.39
C LYS A 224 15.66 -4.69 -14.64
N GLY A 225 16.71 -3.93 -14.35
CA GLY A 225 16.69 -2.48 -14.49
C GLY A 225 16.39 -1.70 -13.20
N TYR A 226 16.06 -2.39 -12.10
CA TYR A 226 15.89 -1.78 -10.78
C TYR A 226 17.25 -1.59 -10.09
N THR A 227 18.14 -0.85 -10.72
CA THR A 227 19.56 -0.72 -10.33
C THR A 227 19.78 0.01 -9.01
N ASN A 228 18.77 0.74 -8.54
CA ASN A 228 18.82 1.46 -7.27
C ASN A 228 17.90 0.85 -6.19
N LEU A 229 17.35 -0.34 -6.41
CA LEU A 229 16.49 -1.01 -5.45
C LEU A 229 17.28 -1.39 -4.19
N GLU A 230 16.89 -0.82 -3.07
CA GLU A 230 17.52 -1.02 -1.77
C GLU A 230 16.64 -1.83 -0.81
N LYS A 231 15.32 -1.77 -0.99
CA LYS A 231 14.35 -2.39 -0.09
C LYS A 231 13.23 -3.10 -0.83
N ILE A 232 12.87 -4.29 -0.32
CA ILE A 232 11.62 -4.98 -0.66
C ILE A 232 10.82 -5.21 0.61
N ASP A 233 9.56 -4.78 0.63
CA ASP A 233 8.69 -4.91 1.78
C ASP A 233 7.53 -5.88 1.48
N PHE A 234 7.59 -7.05 2.10
CA PHE A 234 6.56 -8.07 2.05
C PHE A 234 5.63 -8.07 3.28
N SER A 235 5.77 -7.11 4.20
CA SER A 235 5.00 -7.11 5.46
C SER A 235 3.49 -7.13 5.25
N GLY A 236 3.02 -6.57 4.14
CA GLY A 236 1.60 -6.48 3.83
C GLY A 236 1.02 -7.67 3.07
N ILE A 237 1.82 -8.63 2.62
CA ILE A 237 1.29 -9.75 1.81
C ILE A 237 0.50 -10.75 2.65
N THR A 238 -0.55 -11.31 2.04
CA THR A 238 -1.32 -12.42 2.61
C THR A 238 -1.10 -13.65 1.75
N ILE A 239 -0.54 -14.75 2.31
CA ILE A 239 -0.09 -15.87 1.51
C ILE A 239 -0.36 -17.21 2.15
N GLY A 240 -0.62 -18.24 1.29
CA GLY A 240 -0.45 -19.64 1.61
C GLY A 240 1.02 -20.05 1.67
N GLN A 241 1.62 -20.37 0.55
CA GLN A 241 3.07 -20.69 0.43
C GLN A 241 3.64 -20.06 -0.83
N ILE A 242 4.77 -19.36 -0.72
CA ILE A 242 5.56 -18.92 -1.87
C ILE A 242 6.97 -19.42 -1.72
N ASP A 243 7.46 -20.01 -2.78
CA ASP A 243 8.89 -20.26 -2.95
C ASP A 243 9.45 -19.18 -3.88
N LEU A 244 10.12 -18.20 -3.30
CA LEU A 244 10.97 -17.31 -4.05
C LEU A 244 12.28 -18.06 -4.30
N GLN A 245 12.58 -18.32 -5.55
CA GLN A 245 13.91 -18.81 -5.88
C GLN A 245 14.94 -17.70 -5.60
N THR A 246 16.14 -17.85 -6.04
CA THR A 246 17.24 -16.96 -5.66
C THR A 246 16.98 -15.51 -6.10
N LEU A 247 16.99 -14.56 -5.17
CA LEU A 247 17.20 -13.15 -5.46
C LEU A 247 18.70 -12.93 -5.63
N SER A 248 19.15 -12.67 -6.84
CA SER A 248 20.57 -12.54 -7.18
C SER A 248 20.91 -11.19 -7.76
N SER A 249 22.21 -10.86 -7.74
CA SER A 249 22.75 -9.66 -8.40
C SER A 249 22.48 -9.65 -9.90
N GLU A 250 22.40 -10.82 -10.54
CA GLU A 250 22.07 -10.95 -11.97
C GLU A 250 20.64 -10.48 -12.26
N ALA A 251 19.74 -10.61 -11.28
CA ALA A 251 18.39 -10.05 -11.37
C ALA A 251 18.32 -8.52 -11.34
N GLY A 252 19.44 -7.84 -11.11
CA GLY A 252 19.53 -6.37 -11.09
C GLY A 252 19.38 -5.73 -9.71
N VAL A 253 19.34 -6.53 -8.64
CA VAL A 253 19.13 -6.06 -7.25
C VAL A 253 20.44 -5.94 -6.46
N THR A 254 21.48 -5.46 -7.08
CA THR A 254 22.83 -5.37 -6.49
C THR A 254 22.92 -4.49 -5.25
N LYS A 255 22.04 -3.48 -5.15
CA LYS A 255 21.95 -2.56 -4.00
C LYS A 255 20.96 -2.99 -2.93
N LEU A 256 20.26 -4.12 -3.13
CA LEU A 256 19.27 -4.58 -2.17
C LEU A 256 19.94 -4.91 -0.83
N LYS A 257 19.53 -4.23 0.22
CA LYS A 257 20.11 -4.31 1.57
C LYS A 257 19.09 -4.54 2.68
N GLU A 258 17.79 -4.46 2.36
CA GLU A 258 16.72 -4.58 3.34
C GLU A 258 15.54 -5.36 2.75
N ILE A 259 15.06 -6.37 3.46
CA ILE A 259 13.81 -7.07 3.15
C ILE A 259 12.98 -7.17 4.41
N VAL A 260 11.75 -6.64 4.37
CA VAL A 260 10.78 -6.80 5.44
C VAL A 260 9.93 -8.03 5.17
N LEU A 261 9.96 -8.97 6.11
CA LEU A 261 9.24 -10.24 6.01
C LEU A 261 7.81 -10.10 6.54
N PRO A 262 6.83 -10.85 5.98
CA PRO A 262 5.47 -10.85 6.51
C PRO A 262 5.38 -11.56 7.86
N ASP A 263 4.37 -11.21 8.66
CA ASP A 263 4.06 -11.91 9.92
C ASP A 263 3.17 -13.14 9.66
N GLN A 264 3.62 -14.03 8.79
CA GLN A 264 2.87 -15.26 8.44
C GLN A 264 3.82 -16.39 8.06
N LYS A 265 3.25 -17.57 7.83
CA LYS A 265 3.95 -18.76 7.32
C LYS A 265 4.15 -18.66 5.80
N GLY A 266 4.98 -19.51 5.26
CA GLY A 266 4.96 -19.89 3.85
C GLY A 266 5.95 -19.15 2.95
N LEU A 267 6.63 -18.10 3.40
CA LEU A 267 7.63 -17.43 2.58
C LEU A 267 8.96 -18.19 2.64
N LYS A 268 9.45 -18.59 1.46
CA LYS A 268 10.74 -19.29 1.31
C LYS A 268 11.51 -18.73 0.13
N PHE A 269 12.76 -18.37 0.33
CA PHE A 269 13.66 -17.98 -0.76
C PHE A 269 15.13 -18.07 -0.37
N ASN A 270 15.99 -18.14 -1.38
CA ASN A 270 17.41 -17.93 -1.21
C ASN A 270 17.76 -16.52 -1.70
N ILE A 271 18.72 -15.89 -1.03
CA ILE A 271 19.19 -14.57 -1.41
C ILE A 271 20.72 -14.54 -1.37
N GLU A 272 21.31 -13.99 -2.43
CA GLU A 272 22.76 -13.88 -2.56
C GLU A 272 23.38 -13.01 -1.48
N GLY A 273 24.51 -13.42 -0.97
CA GLY A 273 25.28 -12.69 0.02
C GLY A 273 24.99 -13.10 1.46
N ASN A 274 25.53 -12.31 2.37
CA ASN A 274 25.43 -12.56 3.80
C ASN A 274 24.31 -11.68 4.37
N TRP A 275 23.23 -12.33 4.79
CA TRP A 275 22.08 -11.66 5.37
C TRP A 275 21.90 -12.05 6.83
N TYR A 276 21.39 -11.11 7.63
CA TYR A 276 21.15 -11.29 9.05
C TYR A 276 19.86 -10.60 9.47
N TYR A 277 19.37 -10.94 10.64
CA TYR A 277 18.32 -10.20 11.32
C TYR A 277 18.75 -9.79 12.71
N LEU A 278 17.99 -8.90 13.34
CA LEU A 278 18.23 -8.51 14.72
C LEU A 278 17.27 -9.25 15.64
N ASP A 279 17.83 -9.98 16.60
CA ASP A 279 17.08 -10.58 17.71
C ASP A 279 17.49 -9.93 19.01
N GLN A 280 16.53 -9.23 19.64
CA GLN A 280 16.78 -8.41 20.84
C GLN A 280 18.01 -7.48 20.69
N GLY A 281 18.18 -6.91 19.49
CA GLY A 281 19.30 -6.03 19.14
C GLY A 281 20.61 -6.77 18.83
N LYS A 282 20.66 -8.09 18.91
CA LYS A 282 21.83 -8.90 18.52
C LYS A 282 21.69 -9.37 17.08
N ARG A 283 22.79 -9.29 16.34
CA ARG A 283 22.88 -9.80 14.97
C ARG A 283 22.85 -11.33 14.97
N VAL A 284 21.95 -11.90 14.18
CA VAL A 284 21.83 -13.34 13.92
C VAL A 284 21.89 -13.58 12.43
N GLU A 285 22.90 -14.31 11.98
CA GLU A 285 23.09 -14.65 10.58
C GLU A 285 21.99 -15.60 10.11
N LEU A 286 21.52 -15.39 8.87
CA LEU A 286 20.61 -16.33 8.25
C LEU A 286 21.32 -17.64 7.91
N TRP A 287 20.57 -18.72 7.99
CA TRP A 287 21.06 -20.02 7.57
C TRP A 287 21.50 -20.02 6.10
N LYS A 288 22.52 -20.83 5.77
CA LYS A 288 23.10 -20.92 4.42
C LYS A 288 22.57 -22.13 3.65
N ASN A 289 22.28 -21.92 2.37
CA ASN A 289 21.94 -22.97 1.44
C ASN A 289 22.71 -22.74 0.13
N ASN A 290 23.61 -23.65 -0.22
CA ASN A 290 24.45 -23.55 -1.42
C ASN A 290 25.19 -22.19 -1.53
N GLY A 291 25.68 -21.66 -0.41
CA GLY A 291 26.39 -20.38 -0.37
C GLY A 291 25.50 -19.13 -0.25
N ASN A 292 24.21 -19.26 -0.48
CA ASN A 292 23.24 -18.17 -0.35
C ASN A 292 22.61 -18.17 1.04
N SER A 293 22.20 -17.00 1.53
CA SER A 293 21.35 -16.90 2.71
C SER A 293 19.95 -17.43 2.39
N ARG A 294 19.35 -18.18 3.33
CA ARG A 294 18.04 -18.78 3.17
C ARG A 294 17.05 -18.19 4.15
N VAL A 295 15.90 -17.77 3.65
CA VAL A 295 14.68 -17.53 4.40
C VAL A 295 13.77 -18.74 4.22
N ASP A 296 13.28 -19.29 5.32
CA ASP A 296 12.28 -20.35 5.35
C ASP A 296 11.43 -20.18 6.61
N MET A 297 10.30 -19.53 6.46
CA MET A 297 9.47 -19.13 7.60
C MET A 297 8.71 -20.30 8.23
N ASP A 298 8.67 -21.46 7.57
CA ASP A 298 8.10 -22.69 8.15
C ASP A 298 9.11 -23.38 9.07
N LEU A 299 10.38 -23.37 8.68
CA LEU A 299 11.47 -23.91 9.49
C LEU A 299 11.95 -22.92 10.56
N HIS A 300 11.87 -21.62 10.27
CA HIS A 300 12.36 -20.53 11.09
C HIS A 300 11.23 -19.54 11.43
N PRO A 301 10.27 -19.92 12.30
CA PRO A 301 9.13 -19.08 12.63
C PRO A 301 9.52 -17.77 13.33
N GLU A 302 10.72 -17.68 13.88
CA GLU A 302 11.29 -16.46 14.48
C GLU A 302 11.53 -15.34 13.45
N LEU A 303 11.56 -15.66 12.16
CA LEU A 303 11.72 -14.68 11.09
C LEU A 303 10.43 -13.92 10.75
N LYS A 304 9.28 -14.37 11.23
CA LYS A 304 8.00 -13.72 10.95
C LYS A 304 8.00 -12.28 11.42
N GLY A 305 7.61 -11.37 10.53
CA GLY A 305 7.58 -9.93 10.78
C GLY A 305 8.93 -9.28 11.02
N LYS A 306 10.02 -10.01 10.87
CA LYS A 306 11.37 -9.45 11.01
C LYS A 306 11.81 -8.75 9.73
N THR A 307 12.69 -7.80 9.90
CA THR A 307 13.45 -7.23 8.79
C THR A 307 14.81 -7.93 8.73
N ILE A 308 15.19 -8.36 7.54
CA ILE A 308 16.52 -8.91 7.28
C ILE A 308 17.36 -7.88 6.54
N TYR A 309 18.63 -7.87 6.84
CA TYR A 309 19.59 -6.87 6.36
C TYR A 309 20.79 -7.52 5.69
N ARG A 310 21.37 -6.82 4.75
CA ARG A 310 22.65 -7.15 4.08
C ARG A 310 23.70 -6.11 4.43
N GLU A 311 24.97 -6.56 4.56
CA GLU A 311 26.12 -5.67 4.66
C GLU A 311 26.48 -5.01 3.32
#